data_74e0a4036afe2cb6228a35f324c75a84
#
_entry.id   74e0a4036afe2cb6228a35f324c75a84
#
_cell.length_a   1.000
_cell.length_b   1.000
_cell.length_c   1.000
_cell.angle_alpha   90.00
_cell.angle_beta   90.00
_cell.angle_gamma   90.00
#
_symmetry.space_group_name_H-M   'P 1'
#
loop_
_entity.id
_entity.type
_entity.pdbx_description
1 polymer ?
#
loop_
_entity_poly.entity_id
_entity_poly.type
_entity_poly.pdbx_seq_one_letter_code
_entity_poly.pdbx_strand_id
1 'polypeptide(L)'
;AYATRHIAKNLVAAGVCDEVLVQVAYAIGVAQPVGLYVNTYGTSKVGQSDGEIAKRIAKIFDMRPYFIEQRFHLRTPIYAETAAYGHMGRTPKVVEKVFNLGKKNEKKVKVELFPWEKLDYIDQVRKAFRIK
;
A
#
# COMPACT_ATOMS: atom_id res chain seq x y z
N ALA A 1 3.68 -1.19 -7.69
CA ALA A 1 2.88 -2.37 -7.32
C ALA A 1 2.47 -2.34 -5.83
N TYR A 2 3.39 -2.15 -4.89
CA TYR A 2 3.08 -2.17 -3.46
C TYR A 2 2.05 -1.12 -3.05
N ALA A 3 2.18 0.10 -3.56
CA ALA A 3 1.27 1.19 -3.23
C ALA A 3 -0.15 0.95 -3.76
N THR A 4 -0.30 0.45 -4.98
CA THR A 4 -1.61 0.10 -5.54
C THR A 4 -2.24 -1.09 -4.84
N ARG A 5 -1.44 -2.10 -4.45
CA ARG A 5 -1.90 -3.22 -3.62
C ARG A 5 -2.42 -2.73 -2.26
N HIS A 6 -1.70 -1.84 -1.61
CA HIS A 6 -2.10 -1.27 -0.33
C HIS A 6 -3.43 -0.52 -0.43
N ILE A 7 -3.60 0.30 -1.46
CA ILE A 7 -4.87 0.99 -1.73
C ILE A 7 -6.01 -0.01 -1.92
N ALA A 8 -5.84 -0.97 -2.82
CA ALA A 8 -6.88 -1.95 -3.15
C ALA A 8 -7.32 -2.75 -1.91
N LYS A 9 -6.36 -3.22 -1.13
CA LYS A 9 -6.63 -4.00 0.09
C LYS A 9 -7.39 -3.19 1.13
N ASN A 10 -7.01 -1.93 1.35
CA ASN A 10 -7.70 -1.05 2.30
C ASN A 10 -9.11 -0.67 1.83
N LEU A 11 -9.33 -0.47 0.53
CA LEU A 11 -10.67 -0.20 -0.01
C LEU A 11 -11.63 -1.36 0.25
N VAL A 12 -11.23 -2.58 -0.06
CA VAL A 12 -12.05 -3.77 0.17
C VAL A 12 -12.31 -3.99 1.66
N ALA A 13 -11.28 -3.90 2.49
CA ALA A 13 -11.40 -4.08 3.93
C ALA A 13 -12.27 -2.99 4.58
N ALA A 14 -12.27 -1.77 4.04
CA ALA A 14 -13.12 -0.67 4.53
C ALA A 14 -14.59 -0.82 4.12
N GLY A 15 -14.91 -1.70 3.19
CA GLY A 15 -16.27 -1.93 2.72
C GLY A 15 -16.69 -1.05 1.54
N VAL A 16 -15.76 -0.46 0.81
CA VAL A 16 -16.05 0.35 -0.39
C VAL A 16 -16.56 -0.53 -1.53
N CYS A 17 -16.01 -1.71 -1.67
CA CYS A 17 -16.32 -2.68 -2.73
C CYS A 17 -15.90 -4.09 -2.31
N ASP A 18 -16.33 -5.11 -3.07
CA ASP A 18 -15.92 -6.50 -2.83
C ASP A 18 -14.62 -6.85 -3.56
N GLU A 19 -14.40 -6.26 -4.73
CA GLU A 19 -13.17 -6.41 -5.51
C GLU A 19 -12.81 -5.09 -6.20
N VAL A 20 -11.54 -4.86 -6.45
CA VAL A 20 -11.08 -3.63 -7.08
C VAL A 20 -9.75 -3.82 -7.80
N LEU A 21 -9.66 -3.23 -8.99
CA LEU A 21 -8.41 -2.99 -9.70
C LEU A 21 -8.00 -1.54 -9.51
N VAL A 22 -6.76 -1.31 -9.12
CA VAL A 22 -6.17 0.03 -9.01
C VAL A 22 -4.96 0.10 -9.94
N GLN A 23 -4.98 1.07 -10.86
CA GLN A 23 -3.89 1.32 -11.79
C GLN A 23 -3.41 2.76 -11.64
N VAL A 24 -2.10 2.95 -11.60
CA VAL A 24 -1.46 4.26 -11.53
C VAL A 24 -0.51 4.46 -12.70
N ALA A 25 -0.49 5.64 -13.27
CA ALA A 25 0.40 6.02 -14.36
C ALA A 25 1.28 7.20 -13.94
N TYR A 26 2.55 7.16 -14.32
CA TYR A 26 3.53 8.22 -14.06
C TYR A 26 4.18 8.68 -15.35
N ALA A 27 4.56 9.96 -15.40
CA ALA A 27 5.44 10.50 -16.43
C ALA A 27 6.85 10.67 -15.87
N ILE A 28 7.87 10.45 -16.71
CA ILE A 28 9.27 10.63 -16.32
C ILE A 28 9.50 12.10 -15.92
N GLY A 29 10.14 12.31 -14.78
CA GLY A 29 10.44 13.65 -14.25
C GLY A 29 9.27 14.31 -13.52
N VAL A 30 8.11 13.69 -13.42
CA VAL A 30 6.96 14.22 -12.71
C VAL A 30 6.62 13.33 -11.51
N ALA A 31 6.72 13.87 -10.31
CA ALA A 31 6.50 13.10 -9.08
C ALA A 31 5.02 12.72 -8.88
N GLN A 32 4.09 13.61 -9.21
CA GLN A 32 2.67 13.31 -9.11
C GLN A 32 2.23 12.30 -10.19
N PRO A 33 1.38 11.33 -9.85
CA PRO A 33 0.79 10.48 -10.86
C PRO A 33 0.03 11.31 -11.91
N VAL A 34 0.18 10.93 -13.18
CA VAL A 34 -0.57 11.56 -14.28
C VAL A 34 -1.92 10.89 -14.50
N GLY A 35 -2.16 9.74 -13.91
CA GLY A 35 -3.42 9.04 -13.97
C GLY A 35 -3.59 8.04 -12.83
N LEU A 36 -4.80 7.96 -12.31
CA LEU A 36 -5.23 6.95 -11.36
C LEU A 36 -6.57 6.38 -11.85
N TYR A 37 -6.56 5.09 -12.13
CA TYR A 37 -7.73 4.36 -12.63
C TYR A 37 -8.18 3.33 -11.60
N VAL A 38 -9.48 3.28 -11.38
CA VAL A 38 -10.13 2.33 -10.48
C VAL A 38 -11.24 1.61 -11.21
N ASN A 39 -11.31 0.30 -11.03
CA ASN A 39 -12.44 -0.51 -11.52
C ASN A 39 -12.89 -1.43 -10.38
N THR A 40 -14.12 -1.23 -9.91
CA THR A 40 -14.73 -2.05 -8.86
C THR A 40 -15.54 -3.21 -9.41
N TYR A 41 -15.55 -3.41 -10.73
CA TYR A 41 -16.28 -4.49 -11.42
C TYR A 41 -17.77 -4.56 -11.05
N GLY A 42 -18.38 -3.40 -10.77
CA GLY A 42 -19.77 -3.33 -10.37
C GLY A 42 -20.06 -3.70 -8.91
N THR A 43 -19.04 -3.91 -8.09
CA THR A 43 -19.19 -4.30 -6.68
C THR A 43 -19.16 -3.11 -5.69
N SER A 44 -19.18 -1.87 -6.18
CA SER A 44 -19.18 -0.67 -5.35
C SER A 44 -20.38 -0.65 -4.40
N LYS A 45 -20.13 -0.38 -3.12
CA LYS A 45 -21.15 -0.30 -2.06
C LYS A 45 -21.40 1.12 -1.58
N VAL A 46 -20.75 2.12 -2.18
CA VAL A 46 -20.79 3.51 -1.71
C VAL A 46 -21.63 4.44 -2.60
N GLY A 47 -22.30 3.92 -3.61
CA GLY A 47 -23.16 4.71 -4.51
C GLY A 47 -22.41 5.72 -5.36
N GLN A 48 -21.10 5.59 -5.50
CA GLN A 48 -20.25 6.48 -6.29
C GLN A 48 -19.67 5.72 -7.48
N SER A 49 -19.44 6.46 -8.59
CA SER A 49 -18.77 5.90 -9.75
C SER A 49 -17.30 5.59 -9.45
N ASP A 50 -16.71 4.70 -10.25
CA ASP A 50 -15.28 4.37 -10.13
C ASP A 50 -14.38 5.60 -10.28
N GLY A 51 -14.74 6.55 -11.15
CA GLY A 51 -14.04 7.81 -11.31
C GLY A 51 -14.10 8.71 -10.07
N GLU A 52 -15.22 8.75 -9.37
CA GLU A 52 -15.36 9.48 -8.10
C GLU A 52 -14.58 8.82 -6.98
N ILE A 53 -14.57 7.48 -6.93
CA ILE A 53 -13.73 6.70 -6.01
C ILE A 53 -12.26 7.03 -6.25
N ALA A 54 -11.80 7.04 -7.50
CA ALA A 54 -10.43 7.40 -7.87
C ALA A 54 -10.04 8.80 -7.37
N LYS A 55 -10.91 9.79 -7.55
CA LYS A 55 -10.67 11.17 -7.07
C LYS A 55 -10.52 11.23 -5.54
N ARG A 56 -11.31 10.47 -4.80
CA ARG A 56 -11.21 10.42 -3.33
C ARG A 56 -9.94 9.72 -2.87
N ILE A 57 -9.58 8.61 -3.51
CA ILE A 57 -8.33 7.87 -3.23
C ILE A 57 -7.12 8.78 -3.40
N ALA A 58 -7.08 9.57 -4.46
CA ALA A 58 -5.98 10.48 -4.74
C ALA A 58 -5.75 11.52 -3.61
N LYS A 59 -6.80 11.84 -2.85
CA LYS A 59 -6.70 12.75 -1.69
C LYS A 59 -6.26 12.03 -0.40
N ILE A 60 -6.53 10.73 -0.28
CA ILE A 60 -6.20 9.93 0.92
C ILE A 60 -4.77 9.40 0.86
N PHE A 61 -4.38 8.87 -0.29
CA PHE A 61 -3.11 8.19 -0.49
C PHE A 61 -2.16 9.07 -1.31
N ASP A 62 -1.05 9.45 -0.71
CA ASP A 62 0.01 10.15 -1.43
C ASP A 62 0.79 9.13 -2.28
N MET A 63 0.71 9.28 -3.60
CA MET A 63 1.29 8.35 -4.57
C MET A 63 2.60 8.87 -5.19
N ARG A 64 3.16 9.95 -4.66
CA ARG A 64 4.50 10.40 -5.07
C ARG A 64 5.55 9.38 -4.64
N PRO A 65 6.53 9.02 -5.47
CA PRO A 65 7.50 7.96 -5.17
C PRO A 65 8.21 8.12 -3.82
N TYR A 66 8.62 9.33 -3.47
CA TYR A 66 9.26 9.60 -2.18
C TYR A 66 8.36 9.21 -0.99
N PHE A 67 7.08 9.59 -1.04
CA PHE A 67 6.13 9.30 0.04
C PHE A 67 5.73 7.83 0.12
N ILE A 68 5.70 7.12 -1.02
CA ILE A 68 5.53 5.66 -1.05
C ILE A 68 6.71 4.99 -0.34
N GLU A 69 7.93 5.39 -0.67
CA GLU A 69 9.14 4.89 -0.03
C GLU A 69 9.13 5.12 1.48
N GLN A 70 8.76 6.32 1.93
CA GLN A 70 8.67 6.66 3.35
C GLN A 70 7.56 5.87 4.06
N ARG A 71 6.40 5.75 3.45
CA ARG A 71 5.24 5.03 4.02
C ARG A 71 5.55 3.57 4.34
N PHE A 72 6.27 2.91 3.46
CA PHE A 72 6.59 1.48 3.58
C PHE A 72 8.01 1.20 4.04
N HIS A 73 8.81 2.22 4.33
CA HIS A 73 10.22 2.08 4.70
C HIS A 73 11.00 1.20 3.71
N LEU A 74 10.83 1.47 2.40
CA LEU A 74 11.33 0.59 1.34
C LEU A 74 12.85 0.51 1.24
N ARG A 75 13.59 1.37 1.91
CA ARG A 75 15.07 1.31 1.99
C ARG A 75 15.58 0.42 3.12
N THR A 76 14.70 -0.24 3.85
CA THR A 76 15.10 -1.18 4.89
C THR A 76 15.26 -2.60 4.33
N PRO A 77 15.99 -3.51 5.00
CA PRO A 77 16.26 -4.86 4.50
C PRO A 77 15.03 -5.78 4.71
N ILE A 78 14.00 -5.63 3.90
CA ILE A 78 12.70 -6.32 4.03
C ILE A 78 12.39 -7.27 2.87
N TYR A 79 13.34 -7.50 1.95
CA TYR A 79 13.05 -8.20 0.70
C TYR A 79 13.46 -9.67 0.67
N ALA A 80 14.27 -10.13 1.62
CA ALA A 80 14.68 -11.54 1.66
C ALA A 80 13.47 -12.49 1.75
N GLU A 81 12.50 -12.13 2.57
CA GLU A 81 11.29 -12.93 2.79
C GLU A 81 10.33 -12.94 1.60
N THR A 82 10.48 -11.99 0.68
CA THR A 82 9.66 -11.96 -0.55
C THR A 82 10.12 -13.00 -1.58
N ALA A 83 11.33 -13.54 -1.43
CA ALA A 83 11.86 -14.58 -2.33
C ALA A 83 11.12 -15.92 -2.19
N ALA A 84 10.44 -16.17 -1.07
CA ALA A 84 9.65 -17.36 -0.83
C ALA A 84 8.17 -16.98 -0.73
N TYR A 85 7.32 -17.61 -1.55
CA TYR A 85 5.86 -17.40 -1.59
C TYR A 85 5.40 -15.99 -2.01
N GLY A 86 6.28 -15.18 -2.58
CA GLY A 86 5.95 -13.90 -3.22
C GLY A 86 5.72 -12.73 -2.26
N HIS A 87 5.19 -11.65 -2.82
CA HIS A 87 5.09 -10.34 -2.18
C HIS A 87 3.71 -10.04 -1.59
N MET A 88 2.66 -10.66 -2.12
CA MET A 88 1.26 -10.37 -1.81
C MET A 88 0.61 -11.51 -1.02
N GLY A 89 -0.48 -11.20 -0.31
CA GLY A 89 -1.18 -12.18 0.51
C GLY A 89 -0.42 -12.57 1.76
N ARG A 90 0.50 -11.74 2.22
CA ARG A 90 1.36 -11.99 3.39
C ARG A 90 0.86 -11.21 4.60
N THR A 91 1.31 -11.60 5.77
CA THR A 91 0.96 -10.93 7.03
C THR A 91 2.08 -9.97 7.43
N PRO A 92 1.78 -8.67 7.63
CA PRO A 92 2.76 -7.72 8.15
C PRO A 92 3.24 -8.13 9.53
N LYS A 93 4.54 -8.04 9.75
CA LYS A 93 5.15 -8.31 11.07
C LYS A 93 6.45 -7.57 11.24
N VAL A 94 6.76 -7.22 12.49
CA VAL A 94 8.04 -6.62 12.86
C VAL A 94 9.01 -7.72 13.26
N VAL A 95 10.20 -7.70 12.69
CA VAL A 95 11.27 -8.65 13.02
C VAL A 95 12.57 -7.91 13.29
N GLU A 96 13.44 -8.52 14.09
CA GLU A 96 14.80 -8.04 14.29
C GLU A 96 15.75 -8.82 13.38
N LYS A 97 16.53 -8.10 12.58
CA LYS A 97 17.56 -8.68 11.72
C LYS A 97 18.94 -8.35 12.27
N VAL A 98 19.80 -9.35 12.30
CA VAL A 98 21.18 -9.21 12.77
C VAL A 98 22.12 -9.36 11.59
N PHE A 99 22.95 -8.35 11.36
CA PHE A 99 23.96 -8.35 10.32
C PHE A 99 25.35 -8.49 10.95
N ASN A 100 26.25 -9.18 10.25
CA ASN A 100 27.62 -9.41 10.70
C ASN A 100 27.70 -10.09 12.09
N LEU A 101 26.84 -11.06 12.34
CA LEU A 101 26.76 -11.78 13.62
C LEU A 101 28.16 -12.26 14.07
N GLY A 102 28.51 -11.95 15.32
CA GLY A 102 29.80 -12.33 15.92
C GLY A 102 31.00 -11.51 15.44
N LYS A 103 30.83 -10.47 14.64
CA LYS A 103 31.87 -9.56 14.17
C LYS A 103 31.86 -8.24 14.95
N LYS A 104 32.96 -7.49 14.91
CA LYS A 104 33.06 -6.17 15.58
C LYS A 104 32.00 -5.16 15.10
N ASN A 105 31.52 -5.31 13.89
CA ASN A 105 30.49 -4.46 13.29
C ASN A 105 29.11 -5.13 13.24
N GLU A 106 28.79 -5.97 14.20
CA GLU A 106 27.47 -6.54 14.36
C GLU A 106 26.42 -5.44 14.48
N LYS A 107 25.35 -5.53 13.69
CA LYS A 107 24.25 -4.55 13.65
C LYS A 107 22.91 -5.27 13.74
N LYS A 108 22.10 -4.81 14.70
CA LYS A 108 20.71 -5.25 14.87
C LYS A 108 19.77 -4.17 14.33
N VAL A 109 18.82 -4.56 13.48
CA VAL A 109 17.84 -3.65 12.87
C VAL A 109 16.45 -4.24 13.01
N LYS A 110 15.53 -3.47 13.59
CA LYS A 110 14.10 -3.81 13.57
C LYS A 110 13.49 -3.31 12.28
N VAL A 111 12.83 -4.21 11.54
CA VAL A 111 12.17 -3.88 10.28
C VAL A 111 10.75 -4.46 10.26
N GLU A 112 9.86 -3.78 9.54
CA GLU A 112 8.51 -4.28 9.29
C GLU A 112 8.47 -4.96 7.92
N LEU A 113 8.14 -6.26 7.93
CA LEU A 113 7.98 -7.05 6.71
C LEU A 113 6.59 -6.85 6.13
N PHE A 114 6.48 -6.85 4.80
CA PHE A 114 5.22 -6.74 4.06
C PHE A 114 4.36 -5.53 4.47
N PRO A 115 4.92 -4.30 4.60
CA PRO A 115 4.16 -3.16 5.07
C PRO A 115 3.02 -2.75 4.12
N TRP A 116 3.12 -3.10 2.83
CA TRP A 116 2.06 -2.89 1.85
C TRP A 116 0.80 -3.75 2.07
N GLU A 117 0.88 -4.75 2.95
CA GLU A 117 -0.27 -5.61 3.32
C GLU A 117 -1.03 -5.08 4.55
N LYS A 118 -0.61 -3.96 5.14
CA LYS A 118 -1.25 -3.38 6.33
C LYS A 118 -2.63 -2.82 6.00
N LEU A 119 -3.54 -2.94 6.95
CA LEU A 119 -4.88 -2.38 6.93
C LEU A 119 -4.96 -1.11 7.79
N ASP A 120 -4.00 -0.20 7.63
CA ASP A 120 -3.81 0.98 8.45
C ASP A 120 -4.52 2.24 7.94
N TYR A 121 -5.21 2.16 6.79
CA TYR A 121 -5.98 3.26 6.20
C TYR A 121 -7.50 3.04 6.23
N ILE A 122 -7.99 1.98 6.86
CA ILE A 122 -9.43 1.66 6.91
C ILE A 122 -10.24 2.83 7.46
N ASP A 123 -9.84 3.41 8.58
CA ASP A 123 -10.59 4.48 9.22
C ASP A 123 -10.62 5.75 8.36
N GLN A 124 -9.51 6.10 7.73
CA GLN A 124 -9.43 7.24 6.81
C GLN A 124 -10.32 7.02 5.59
N VAL A 125 -10.33 5.81 5.03
CA VAL A 125 -11.18 5.44 3.89
C VAL A 125 -12.65 5.48 4.29
N ARG A 126 -13.03 4.87 5.41
CA ARG A 126 -14.41 4.90 5.90
C ARG A 126 -14.90 6.32 6.11
N LYS A 127 -14.09 7.18 6.71
CA LYS A 127 -14.42 8.59 6.91
C LYS A 127 -14.63 9.32 5.58
N ALA A 128 -13.75 9.12 4.61
CA ALA A 128 -13.83 9.76 3.30
C ALA A 128 -15.07 9.34 2.50
N PHE A 129 -15.47 8.07 2.60
CA PHE A 129 -16.65 7.51 1.91
C PHE A 129 -17.90 7.49 2.79
N ARG A 130 -17.86 8.04 4.00
CA ARG A 130 -18.98 8.09 4.96
C ARG A 130 -19.56 6.70 5.26
N ILE A 131 -18.74 5.70 5.36
CA ILE A 131 -19.11 4.33 5.75
C ILE A 131 -19.12 4.26 7.28
N LYS A 132 -20.19 3.73 7.86
CA LYS A 132 -20.32 3.52 9.32
C LYS A 132 -19.58 2.26 9.78
#